data_da2033efc948788ebc2a659ee50a12fb
#
_entry.id   da2033efc948788ebc2a659ee50a12fb
#
_cell.length_a   1.000
_cell.length_b   1.000
_cell.length_c   1.000
_cell.angle_alpha   90.00
_cell.angle_beta   90.00
_cell.angle_gamma   90.00
#
_symmetry.space_group_name_H-M   'P 1'
#
loop_
_entity.id
_entity.type
_entity.pdbx_description
1 polymer ?
#
loop_
_entity_poly.entity_id
_entity_poly.type
_entity_poly.pdbx_seq_one_letter_code
_entity_poly.pdbx_strand_id
1 'polypeptide(L)'
;MYKRQETLSHIALRRVNGTEASEWYTPFESVSIRLSQENTLIINAPKVCDKVLYTNDIAELNAQGQFRILGRKDNIINSGGVKIQIEQVEATLKKHFHTPFMITSAPDAKFGEIVVLLIENNPGSRDTYERIQKICEDVLPAYWCPKRVIPVENLPLTETGKPDRATAKLLAQT
;
A
#
# COMPACT_ATOMS: atom_id res chain seq x y z
N MET A 1 -7.66 -14.33 -2.17
CA MET A 1 -8.48 -14.51 -0.95
C MET A 1 -8.26 -13.32 -0.03
N TYR A 2 -9.32 -12.79 0.58
CA TYR A 2 -9.23 -11.77 1.61
C TYR A 2 -9.59 -12.39 2.96
N LYS A 3 -8.71 -12.19 3.96
CA LYS A 3 -8.80 -12.76 5.30
C LYS A 3 -8.35 -11.71 6.31
N ARG A 4 -9.03 -11.65 7.45
CA ARG A 4 -8.61 -10.89 8.64
C ARG A 4 -8.36 -11.89 9.78
N GLN A 5 -7.47 -11.56 10.70
CA GLN A 5 -7.22 -12.42 11.87
C GLN A 5 -8.48 -12.60 12.71
N GLU A 6 -9.27 -11.53 12.84
CA GLU A 6 -10.51 -11.48 13.61
C GLU A 6 -11.62 -12.36 13.02
N THR A 7 -11.61 -12.65 11.71
CA THR A 7 -12.58 -13.55 11.08
C THR A 7 -12.15 -15.00 11.11
N LEU A 8 -10.91 -15.31 11.49
CA LEU A 8 -10.32 -16.67 11.51
C LEU A 8 -10.43 -17.42 10.16
N SER A 9 -11.10 -16.86 9.17
CA SER A 9 -11.39 -17.47 7.88
C SER A 9 -11.43 -16.45 6.75
N HIS A 10 -11.60 -16.96 5.53
CA HIS A 10 -11.77 -16.15 4.34
C HIS A 10 -13.20 -15.60 4.27
N ILE A 11 -13.34 -14.35 3.88
CA ILE A 11 -14.64 -13.68 3.74
C ILE A 11 -14.96 -13.27 2.30
N ALA A 12 -13.96 -13.27 1.43
CA ALA A 12 -14.11 -12.93 0.01
C ALA A 12 -13.05 -13.61 -0.86
N LEU A 13 -13.35 -13.78 -2.12
CA LEU A 13 -12.45 -14.35 -3.13
C LEU A 13 -12.27 -13.38 -4.30
N ARG A 14 -11.12 -13.48 -4.97
CA ARG A 14 -10.89 -12.90 -6.30
C ARG A 14 -10.09 -13.88 -7.16
N ARG A 15 -10.22 -13.78 -8.45
CA ARG A 15 -9.35 -14.51 -9.38
C ARG A 15 -8.05 -13.73 -9.56
N VAL A 16 -6.91 -14.40 -9.40
CA VAL A 16 -5.59 -13.75 -9.40
C VAL A 16 -4.80 -13.98 -10.70
N ASN A 17 -5.24 -14.95 -11.53
CA ASN A 17 -4.57 -15.29 -12.80
C ASN A 17 -5.59 -15.67 -13.87
N GLY A 18 -5.11 -15.82 -15.11
CA GLY A 18 -5.94 -16.10 -16.28
C GLY A 18 -6.61 -14.84 -16.85
N THR A 19 -7.42 -15.04 -17.90
CA THR A 19 -8.11 -13.96 -18.63
C THR A 19 -9.14 -13.19 -17.78
N GLU A 20 -9.60 -13.79 -16.69
CA GLU A 20 -10.57 -13.19 -15.76
C GLU A 20 -9.90 -12.71 -14.44
N ALA A 21 -8.58 -12.51 -14.45
CA ALA A 21 -7.89 -11.93 -13.29
C ALA A 21 -8.49 -10.57 -12.94
N SER A 22 -8.75 -10.35 -11.65
CA SER A 22 -9.42 -9.15 -11.16
C SER A 22 -8.77 -8.64 -9.87
N GLU A 23 -8.78 -7.33 -9.68
CA GLU A 23 -8.44 -6.71 -8.40
C GLU A 23 -9.62 -6.71 -7.41
N TRP A 24 -10.83 -6.99 -7.91
CA TRP A 24 -12.05 -6.96 -7.13
C TRP A 24 -12.30 -8.30 -6.41
N TYR A 25 -12.57 -8.21 -5.12
CA TYR A 25 -12.98 -9.32 -4.28
C TYR A 25 -14.49 -9.43 -4.25
N THR A 26 -15.02 -10.62 -4.46
CA THR A 26 -16.43 -10.94 -4.28
C THR A 26 -16.63 -11.48 -2.87
N PRO A 27 -17.41 -10.82 -1.99
CA PRO A 27 -17.76 -11.34 -0.68
C PRO A 27 -18.56 -12.64 -0.79
N PHE A 28 -18.45 -13.52 0.21
CA PHE A 28 -19.38 -14.65 0.33
C PHE A 28 -20.79 -14.15 0.67
N GLU A 29 -21.82 -14.94 0.34
CA GLU A 29 -23.23 -14.58 0.54
C GLU A 29 -23.59 -14.15 1.97
N SER A 30 -22.91 -14.73 2.98
CA SER A 30 -23.12 -14.41 4.40
C SER A 30 -22.32 -13.21 4.88
N VAL A 31 -21.60 -12.52 3.99
CA VAL A 31 -20.72 -11.40 4.34
C VAL A 31 -21.25 -10.13 3.71
N SER A 32 -21.52 -9.11 4.51
CA SER A 32 -21.81 -7.78 4.02
C SER A 32 -20.64 -6.83 4.24
N ILE A 33 -20.39 -6.02 3.23
CA ILE A 33 -19.29 -5.06 3.18
C ILE A 33 -19.86 -3.66 3.04
N ARG A 34 -19.32 -2.71 3.79
CA ARG A 34 -19.63 -1.29 3.69
C ARG A 34 -18.35 -0.47 3.83
N LEU A 35 -18.41 0.80 3.44
CA LEU A 35 -17.33 1.75 3.69
C LEU A 35 -17.74 2.71 4.81
N SER A 36 -16.75 3.12 5.61
CA SER A 36 -16.88 4.22 6.54
C SER A 36 -16.87 5.56 5.80
N GLN A 37 -17.07 6.67 6.53
CA GLN A 37 -16.90 8.02 5.98
C GLN A 37 -15.48 8.31 5.47
N GLU A 38 -14.48 7.56 5.96
CA GLU A 38 -13.07 7.67 5.54
C GLU A 38 -12.69 6.62 4.48
N ASN A 39 -13.67 5.96 3.87
CA ASN A 39 -13.50 4.87 2.89
C ASN A 39 -12.75 3.65 3.46
N THR A 40 -12.75 3.44 4.76
CA THR A 40 -12.21 2.21 5.34
C THR A 40 -13.26 1.10 5.33
N LEU A 41 -12.79 -0.14 5.16
CA LEU A 41 -13.64 -1.31 5.01
C LEU A 41 -14.32 -1.67 6.35
N ILE A 42 -15.64 -1.82 6.32
CA ILE A 42 -16.46 -2.32 7.43
C ILE A 42 -17.01 -3.69 7.02
N ILE A 43 -16.76 -4.71 7.84
CA ILE A 43 -17.09 -6.10 7.54
C ILE A 43 -18.10 -6.61 8.56
N ASN A 44 -19.21 -7.14 8.09
CA ASN A 44 -20.14 -7.92 8.89
C ASN A 44 -20.21 -9.35 8.34
N ALA A 45 -19.70 -10.31 9.10
CA ALA A 45 -19.57 -11.72 8.72
C ALA A 45 -20.06 -12.63 9.85
N PRO A 46 -21.38 -12.65 10.15
CA PRO A 46 -21.93 -13.27 11.36
C PRO A 46 -21.68 -14.77 11.50
N LYS A 47 -21.38 -15.49 10.40
CA LYS A 47 -21.02 -16.92 10.45
C LYS A 47 -19.60 -17.19 10.96
N VAL A 48 -18.72 -16.18 11.01
CA VAL A 48 -17.31 -16.31 11.39
C VAL A 48 -16.84 -15.32 12.43
N CYS A 49 -17.64 -14.28 12.69
CA CYS A 49 -17.36 -13.27 13.72
C CYS A 49 -18.67 -12.59 14.15
N ASP A 50 -18.98 -12.65 15.45
CA ASP A 50 -20.22 -12.06 16.02
C ASP A 50 -20.22 -10.53 16.00
N LYS A 51 -19.04 -9.91 15.81
CA LYS A 51 -18.89 -8.45 15.84
C LYS A 51 -18.71 -7.89 14.44
N VAL A 52 -19.27 -6.71 14.20
CA VAL A 52 -18.94 -5.90 13.04
C VAL A 52 -17.49 -5.41 13.18
N LEU A 53 -16.68 -5.67 12.17
CA LEU A 53 -15.26 -5.31 12.16
C LEU A 53 -15.06 -3.97 11.42
N TYR A 54 -14.50 -3.00 12.11
CA TYR A 54 -14.00 -1.76 11.54
C TYR A 54 -12.51 -1.91 11.26
N THR A 55 -12.12 -1.72 10.01
CA THR A 55 -10.73 -1.95 9.60
C THR A 55 -10.02 -0.64 9.29
N ASN A 56 -8.69 -0.67 9.19
CA ASN A 56 -7.87 0.41 8.65
C ASN A 56 -7.57 0.21 7.14
N ASP A 57 -8.20 -0.76 6.49
CA ASP A 57 -8.00 -1.01 5.07
C ASP A 57 -8.88 -0.06 4.25
N ILE A 58 -8.26 0.82 3.49
CA ILE A 58 -8.96 1.73 2.55
C ILE A 58 -9.39 0.90 1.35
N ALA A 59 -10.65 1.04 0.96
CA ALA A 59 -11.25 0.24 -0.09
C ALA A 59 -12.18 1.05 -0.98
N GLU A 60 -12.50 0.48 -2.13
CA GLU A 60 -13.58 0.91 -3.00
C GLU A 60 -14.61 -0.21 -3.14
N LEU A 61 -15.87 0.18 -3.36
CA LEU A 61 -16.97 -0.72 -3.70
C LEU A 61 -17.45 -0.41 -5.12
N ASN A 62 -17.76 -1.44 -5.91
CA ASN A 62 -18.44 -1.29 -7.19
C ASN A 62 -19.95 -1.54 -7.07
N ALA A 63 -20.67 -1.30 -8.16
CA ALA A 63 -22.11 -1.48 -8.23
C ALA A 63 -22.57 -2.95 -8.05
N GLN A 64 -21.66 -3.92 -8.22
CA GLN A 64 -21.91 -5.34 -8.03
C GLN A 64 -21.65 -5.80 -6.58
N GLY A 65 -21.34 -4.88 -5.65
CA GLY A 65 -21.05 -5.20 -4.26
C GLY A 65 -19.67 -5.85 -4.03
N GLN A 66 -18.80 -5.82 -5.04
CA GLN A 66 -17.42 -6.26 -4.91
C GLN A 66 -16.57 -5.12 -4.35
N PHE A 67 -15.46 -5.45 -3.69
CA PHE A 67 -14.54 -4.45 -3.16
C PHE A 67 -13.10 -4.72 -3.61
N ARG A 68 -12.31 -3.64 -3.67
CA ARG A 68 -10.85 -3.74 -3.81
C ARG A 68 -10.16 -2.94 -2.72
N ILE A 69 -9.02 -3.44 -2.27
CA ILE A 69 -8.20 -2.77 -1.26
C ILE A 69 -7.22 -1.85 -1.98
N LEU A 70 -7.20 -0.59 -1.58
CA LEU A 70 -6.30 0.42 -2.11
C LEU A 70 -5.03 0.55 -1.25
N GLY A 71 -5.14 0.25 0.05
CA GLY A 71 -4.05 0.32 1.00
C GLY A 71 -4.56 0.41 2.44
N ARG A 72 -3.75 0.97 3.33
CA ARG A 72 -4.11 1.14 4.73
C ARG A 72 -4.13 2.62 5.13
N LYS A 73 -5.07 2.98 6.00
CA LYS A 73 -5.15 4.34 6.59
C LYS A 73 -3.84 4.74 7.29
N ASP A 74 -3.19 3.77 7.93
CA ASP A 74 -1.93 3.98 8.66
C ASP A 74 -0.74 4.29 7.73
N ASN A 75 -0.87 3.98 6.43
CA ASN A 75 0.16 4.13 5.41
C ASN A 75 -0.09 5.34 4.48
N ILE A 76 -0.86 6.32 4.95
CA ILE A 76 -1.06 7.58 4.22
C ILE A 76 0.05 8.57 4.62
N ILE A 77 0.75 9.11 3.62
CA ILE A 77 1.68 10.23 3.77
C ILE A 77 0.87 11.51 3.53
N ASN A 78 0.97 12.47 4.44
CA ASN A 78 0.32 13.77 4.27
C ASN A 78 1.36 14.83 3.89
N SER A 79 1.56 15.02 2.59
CA SER A 79 2.55 15.94 2.04
C SER A 79 1.90 17.19 1.49
N GLY A 80 2.07 18.33 2.19
CA GLY A 80 1.50 19.62 1.78
C GLY A 80 -0.03 19.59 1.65
N GLY A 81 -0.73 18.82 2.49
CA GLY A 81 -2.18 18.64 2.45
C GLY A 81 -2.67 17.58 1.46
N VAL A 82 -1.77 17.02 0.64
CA VAL A 82 -2.10 15.91 -0.27
C VAL A 82 -1.93 14.58 0.46
N LYS A 83 -2.99 13.77 0.47
CA LYS A 83 -2.97 12.40 1.01
C LYS A 83 -2.43 11.45 -0.04
N ILE A 84 -1.28 10.83 0.24
CA ILE A 84 -0.56 9.93 -0.67
C ILE A 84 -0.59 8.53 -0.09
N GLN A 85 -1.19 7.59 -0.81
CA GLN A 85 -1.26 6.20 -0.40
C GLN A 85 0.02 5.47 -0.81
N ILE A 86 0.81 5.00 0.16
CA ILE A 86 2.10 4.32 -0.09
C ILE A 86 1.94 3.16 -1.08
N GLU A 87 0.93 2.32 -0.89
CA GLU A 87 0.71 1.13 -1.72
C GLU A 87 0.42 1.48 -3.19
N GLN A 88 -0.22 2.61 -3.45
CA GLN A 88 -0.47 3.07 -4.83
C GLN A 88 0.82 3.52 -5.51
N VAL A 89 1.67 4.26 -4.79
CA VAL A 89 2.99 4.66 -5.30
C VAL A 89 3.84 3.42 -5.60
N GLU A 90 3.92 2.48 -4.65
CA GLU A 90 4.68 1.23 -4.81
C GLU A 90 4.15 0.38 -5.97
N ALA A 91 2.84 0.23 -6.11
CA ALA A 91 2.23 -0.53 -7.21
C ALA A 91 2.54 0.07 -8.58
N THR A 92 2.57 1.40 -8.69
CA THR A 92 2.94 2.10 -9.92
C THR A 92 4.42 1.87 -10.25
N LEU A 93 5.31 2.11 -9.28
CA LEU A 93 6.77 2.01 -9.49
C LEU A 93 7.26 0.57 -9.70
N LYS A 94 6.61 -0.42 -9.11
CA LYS A 94 6.99 -1.84 -9.22
C LYS A 94 7.05 -2.35 -10.66
N LYS A 95 6.34 -1.72 -11.58
CA LYS A 95 6.35 -2.06 -13.02
C LYS A 95 7.62 -1.58 -13.74
N HIS A 96 8.36 -0.67 -13.13
CA HIS A 96 9.48 0.05 -13.74
C HIS A 96 10.83 -0.22 -13.08
N PHE A 97 10.83 -0.63 -11.80
CA PHE A 97 12.05 -0.92 -11.05
C PHE A 97 12.34 -2.42 -11.05
N HIS A 98 13.63 -2.73 -11.16
CA HIS A 98 14.16 -4.11 -11.07
C HIS A 98 14.73 -4.41 -9.68
N THR A 99 15.14 -3.37 -8.96
CA THR A 99 15.69 -3.46 -7.61
C THR A 99 14.57 -3.37 -6.59
N PRO A 100 14.61 -4.18 -5.51
CA PRO A 100 13.68 -4.05 -4.40
C PRO A 100 13.71 -2.64 -3.81
N PHE A 101 12.54 -2.10 -3.54
CA PHE A 101 12.37 -0.77 -2.97
C PHE A 101 11.16 -0.71 -2.04
N MET A 102 11.09 0.33 -1.24
CA MET A 102 9.98 0.61 -0.33
C MET A 102 9.74 2.11 -0.26
N ILE A 103 8.46 2.52 -0.29
CA ILE A 103 8.08 3.91 -0.06
C ILE A 103 7.81 4.11 1.43
N THR A 104 8.30 5.24 1.95
CA THR A 104 8.08 5.68 3.33
C THR A 104 7.98 7.19 3.38
N SER A 105 7.90 7.78 4.58
CA SER A 105 7.89 9.23 4.77
C SER A 105 8.96 9.69 5.74
N ALA A 106 9.35 10.95 5.59
CA ALA A 106 10.15 11.68 6.58
C ALA A 106 9.47 13.02 6.91
N PRO A 107 9.68 13.56 8.13
CA PRO A 107 9.24 14.90 8.48
C PRO A 107 9.88 15.96 7.56
N ASP A 108 9.12 16.98 7.22
CA ASP A 108 9.56 18.12 6.43
C ASP A 108 8.93 19.41 6.96
N ALA A 109 9.73 20.47 7.11
CA ALA A 109 9.27 21.74 7.69
C ALA A 109 8.23 22.46 6.83
N LYS A 110 8.28 22.28 5.51
CA LYS A 110 7.36 22.93 4.56
C LYS A 110 6.13 22.13 4.26
N PHE A 111 6.27 20.82 4.13
CA PHE A 111 5.21 19.93 3.67
C PHE A 111 4.59 19.08 4.78
N GLY A 112 5.10 19.14 6.01
CA GLY A 112 4.75 18.26 7.12
C GLY A 112 5.41 16.90 6.97
N GLU A 113 5.13 16.18 5.90
CA GLU A 113 5.83 14.96 5.50
C GLU A 113 6.22 15.02 4.02
N ILE A 114 7.31 14.35 3.66
CA ILE A 114 7.72 14.10 2.27
C ILE A 114 7.77 12.63 1.98
N VAL A 115 7.55 12.27 0.72
CA VAL A 115 7.73 10.91 0.22
C VAL A 115 9.24 10.61 0.12
N VAL A 116 9.63 9.47 0.67
CA VAL A 116 11.01 8.95 0.62
C VAL A 116 10.98 7.56 0.01
N LEU A 117 11.91 7.28 -0.89
CA LEU A 117 12.13 5.97 -1.47
C LEU A 117 13.38 5.34 -0.85
N LEU A 118 13.20 4.20 -0.19
CA LEU A 118 14.30 3.32 0.19
C LEU A 118 14.53 2.31 -0.93
N ILE A 119 15.77 2.11 -1.34
CA ILE A 119 16.11 1.15 -2.39
C ILE A 119 17.30 0.30 -1.95
N GLU A 120 17.26 -1.00 -2.21
CA GLU A 120 18.41 -1.86 -1.90
C GLU A 120 19.62 -1.47 -2.74
N ASN A 121 20.76 -1.35 -2.07
CA ASN A 121 22.03 -1.06 -2.73
C ASN A 121 22.49 -2.30 -3.51
N ASN A 122 22.23 -2.31 -4.81
CA ASN A 122 22.66 -3.38 -5.71
C ASN A 122 23.68 -2.83 -6.72
N PRO A 123 25.00 -3.08 -6.55
CA PRO A 123 26.06 -2.55 -7.41
C PRO A 123 25.91 -2.92 -8.90
N GLY A 124 25.15 -3.96 -9.20
CA GLY A 124 24.85 -4.38 -10.58
C GLY A 124 23.50 -3.87 -11.11
N SER A 125 22.77 -3.08 -10.32
CA SER A 125 21.44 -2.61 -10.70
C SER A 125 21.49 -1.63 -11.87
N ARG A 126 20.49 -1.74 -12.74
CA ARG A 126 20.20 -0.73 -13.78
C ARG A 126 19.46 0.49 -13.22
N ASP A 127 19.03 0.45 -11.95
CA ASP A 127 18.28 1.50 -11.30
C ASP A 127 19.24 2.52 -10.67
N THR A 128 19.86 3.35 -11.53
CA THR A 128 20.68 4.50 -11.07
C THR A 128 19.78 5.60 -10.50
N TYR A 129 20.37 6.51 -9.72
CA TYR A 129 19.62 7.63 -9.11
C TYR A 129 18.89 8.46 -10.16
N GLU A 130 19.58 8.82 -11.25
CA GLU A 130 18.99 9.61 -12.33
C GLU A 130 17.84 8.88 -13.04
N ARG A 131 18.00 7.57 -13.23
CA ARG A 131 16.94 6.73 -13.83
C ARG A 131 15.73 6.64 -12.89
N ILE A 132 15.95 6.43 -11.59
CA ILE A 132 14.89 6.39 -10.57
C ILE A 132 14.10 7.71 -10.60
N GLN A 133 14.81 8.84 -10.54
CA GLN A 133 14.19 10.16 -10.56
C GLN A 133 13.35 10.37 -11.81
N LYS A 134 13.92 10.08 -12.98
CA LYS A 134 13.22 10.21 -14.27
C LYS A 134 11.97 9.34 -14.33
N ILE A 135 12.05 8.08 -13.91
CA ILE A 135 10.87 7.20 -13.86
C ILE A 135 9.79 7.78 -12.95
N CYS A 136 10.16 8.23 -11.75
CA CYS A 136 9.19 8.82 -10.84
C CYS A 136 8.49 10.04 -11.45
N GLU A 137 9.22 10.92 -12.13
CA GLU A 137 8.68 12.10 -12.81
C GLU A 137 7.74 11.72 -13.97
N ASP A 138 8.06 10.64 -14.70
CA ASP A 138 7.29 10.21 -15.87
C ASP A 138 5.97 9.49 -15.50
N VAL A 139 5.93 8.77 -14.35
CA VAL A 139 4.81 7.87 -14.03
C VAL A 139 4.00 8.25 -12.79
N LEU A 140 4.50 9.17 -11.95
CA LEU A 140 3.82 9.61 -10.74
C LEU A 140 3.32 11.04 -10.86
N PRO A 141 2.20 11.39 -10.22
CA PRO A 141 1.84 12.79 -9.99
C PRO A 141 2.97 13.53 -9.25
N ALA A 142 3.19 14.80 -9.54
CA ALA A 142 4.31 15.58 -9.00
C ALA A 142 4.45 15.54 -7.47
N TYR A 143 3.32 15.54 -6.74
CA TYR A 143 3.32 15.44 -5.27
C TYR A 143 3.63 14.04 -4.73
N TRP A 144 3.55 13.00 -5.57
CA TRP A 144 3.84 11.61 -5.20
C TRP A 144 5.31 11.26 -5.43
N CYS A 145 6.03 12.08 -6.20
CA CYS A 145 7.44 11.83 -6.49
C CYS A 145 8.26 11.91 -5.19
N PRO A 146 9.09 10.88 -4.91
CA PRO A 146 9.99 10.89 -3.78
C PRO A 146 10.90 12.11 -3.81
N LYS A 147 10.99 12.84 -2.70
CA LYS A 147 11.91 13.98 -2.55
C LYS A 147 13.31 13.53 -2.13
N ARG A 148 13.43 12.32 -1.60
CA ARG A 148 14.71 11.69 -1.26
C ARG A 148 14.69 10.23 -1.69
N VAL A 149 15.84 9.76 -2.17
CA VAL A 149 16.13 8.36 -2.44
C VAL A 149 17.29 7.96 -1.53
N ILE A 150 17.07 6.94 -0.70
CA ILE A 150 18.05 6.48 0.28
C ILE A 150 18.43 5.03 -0.05
N PRO A 151 19.68 4.78 -0.41
CA PRO A 151 20.17 3.41 -0.55
C PRO A 151 20.26 2.75 0.83
N VAL A 152 19.78 1.52 0.93
CA VAL A 152 19.87 0.68 2.14
C VAL A 152 20.50 -0.66 1.78
N GLU A 153 21.17 -1.29 2.73
CA GLU A 153 21.77 -2.61 2.52
C GLU A 153 20.68 -3.67 2.30
N ASN A 154 19.64 -3.63 3.15
CA ASN A 154 18.48 -4.50 3.07
C ASN A 154 17.23 -3.69 3.40
N LEU A 155 16.13 -3.95 2.69
CA LEU A 155 14.83 -3.37 3.05
C LEU A 155 14.35 -3.92 4.39
N PRO A 156 13.78 -3.08 5.27
CA PRO A 156 13.26 -3.54 6.55
C PRO A 156 12.02 -4.40 6.36
N LEU A 157 12.13 -5.65 6.79
CA LEU A 157 11.03 -6.62 6.78
C LEU A 157 10.78 -7.14 8.20
N THR A 158 9.53 -7.47 8.48
CA THR A 158 9.16 -8.19 9.71
C THR A 158 9.65 -9.64 9.65
N GLU A 159 9.64 -10.36 10.77
CA GLU A 159 9.96 -11.80 10.82
C GLU A 159 9.12 -12.65 9.85
N THR A 160 7.94 -12.18 9.47
CA THR A 160 7.05 -12.85 8.53
C THR A 160 7.28 -12.43 7.07
N GLY A 161 8.33 -11.64 6.78
CA GLY A 161 8.68 -11.17 5.44
C GLY A 161 7.78 -10.06 4.89
N LYS A 162 6.99 -9.39 5.75
CA LYS A 162 6.19 -8.23 5.35
C LYS A 162 6.98 -6.93 5.53
N PRO A 163 6.68 -5.86 4.76
CA PRO A 163 7.29 -4.55 4.97
C PRO A 163 7.15 -4.06 6.41
N ASP A 164 8.27 -3.77 7.07
CA ASP A 164 8.30 -3.11 8.37
C ASP A 164 8.29 -1.58 8.16
N ARG A 165 7.09 -1.01 8.13
CA ARG A 165 6.87 0.42 7.89
C ARG A 165 7.41 1.30 9.02
N ALA A 166 7.45 0.80 10.24
CA ALA A 166 7.97 1.55 11.39
C ALA A 166 9.48 1.74 11.25
N THR A 167 10.22 0.66 11.01
CA THR A 167 11.66 0.71 10.78
C THR A 167 12.00 1.50 9.51
N ALA A 168 11.22 1.36 8.42
CA ALA A 168 11.41 2.15 7.21
C ALA A 168 11.31 3.66 7.48
N LYS A 169 10.35 4.09 8.33
CA LYS A 169 10.18 5.50 8.70
C LYS A 169 11.35 6.02 9.53
N LEU A 170 11.94 5.20 10.40
CA LEU A 170 13.14 5.55 11.16
C LEU A 170 14.34 5.75 10.23
N LEU A 171 14.58 4.82 9.29
CA LEU A 171 15.67 4.92 8.31
C LEU A 171 15.56 6.17 7.43
N ALA A 172 14.35 6.65 7.18
CA ALA A 172 14.11 7.84 6.38
C ALA A 172 14.40 9.15 7.13
N GLN A 173 14.61 9.12 8.44
CA GLN A 173 14.87 10.32 9.26
C GLN A 173 16.36 10.58 9.44
N THR A 174 17.20 9.62 9.10
CA THR A 174 18.67 9.76 9.10
C THR A 174 19.15 10.42 7.81
#